data_190e6e683cb14a8a3624ee30c9e549dc
#
_entry.id   190e6e683cb14a8a3624ee30c9e549dc
#
_cell.length_a   1.000
_cell.length_b   1.000
_cell.length_c   1.000
_cell.angle_alpha   90.00
_cell.angle_beta   90.00
_cell.angle_gamma   90.00
#
_symmetry.space_group_name_H-M   'P 1'
#
loop_
_entity.id
_entity.type
_entity.pdbx_description
1 polymer ?
#
loop_
_entity_poly.entity_id
_entity_poly.type
_entity_poly.pdbx_seq_one_letter_code
_entity_poly.pdbx_strand_id
1 'polypeptide(L)'
;MGGTDGAGGVGGVSGVDRPLIGVSTYLEAGARWGVWDLEAALLPAGYPRLVQAAGGLAAMLPPDDPAHAASTVARLDGLVIAGGPDVDPVHYGAERSPRTGPPAAARDAWELALIDAALAAGTPLLGICRGMQLLNVALGGTLVQHIDGHVKDVGVFGRHEVTPVAGSLYGDVVPETCAVPTYHHQAVERLGEGLTASAHALDGTVEAIELPSSRWVLGVQWHPEMGEDLRVMRALVRAAS
;
A
#
# COMPACT_ATOMS: atom_id res chain seq x y z
N MET A 1 58.97 10.47 -31.40
CA MET A 1 57.81 11.33 -31.65
C MET A 1 56.59 10.49 -31.28
N GLY A 2 56.09 10.69 -30.27
CA GLY A 2 55.24 11.04 -29.23
C GLY A 2 53.80 10.96 -29.71
N GLY A 3 53.06 9.91 -29.31
CA GLY A 3 51.62 9.80 -29.43
C GLY A 3 51.06 9.55 -28.05
N THR A 4 50.41 10.56 -27.50
CA THR A 4 49.76 10.53 -26.17
C THR A 4 48.37 9.92 -26.29
N ASP A 5 48.20 8.76 -25.69
CA ASP A 5 46.89 8.11 -25.51
C ASP A 5 46.04 8.94 -24.55
N GLY A 6 45.01 9.56 -25.08
CA GLY A 6 43.95 10.20 -24.31
C GLY A 6 43.01 9.15 -23.75
N ALA A 7 43.16 8.81 -22.48
CA ALA A 7 42.17 8.04 -21.75
C ALA A 7 40.88 8.88 -21.59
N GLY A 8 39.88 8.57 -22.38
CA GLY A 8 38.53 9.08 -22.22
C GLY A 8 37.95 8.59 -20.91
N GLY A 9 37.89 9.46 -19.90
CA GLY A 9 37.19 9.23 -18.67
C GLY A 9 35.70 9.02 -18.97
N VAL A 10 35.20 7.81 -18.73
CA VAL A 10 33.76 7.53 -18.66
C VAL A 10 33.23 8.35 -17.49
N GLY A 11 32.58 9.48 -17.80
CA GLY A 11 31.91 10.30 -16.83
C GLY A 11 30.90 9.40 -16.09
N GLY A 12 31.17 9.16 -14.81
CA GLY A 12 30.21 8.47 -13.94
C GLY A 12 28.90 9.26 -13.96
N VAL A 13 27.87 8.62 -14.47
CA VAL A 13 26.50 9.10 -14.26
C VAL A 13 26.33 9.09 -12.74
N SER A 14 26.24 10.26 -12.12
CA SER A 14 25.79 10.39 -10.73
C SER A 14 24.33 9.93 -10.70
N GLY A 15 24.13 8.62 -10.59
CA GLY A 15 22.82 8.03 -10.36
C GLY A 15 22.35 8.56 -9.00
N VAL A 16 21.31 9.38 -9.00
CA VAL A 16 20.54 9.63 -7.81
C VAL A 16 20.10 8.26 -7.34
N ASP A 17 20.55 7.84 -6.16
CA ASP A 17 20.21 6.55 -5.59
C ASP A 17 18.69 6.58 -5.31
N ARG A 18 17.91 5.90 -6.15
CA ARG A 18 16.44 5.91 -6.06
C ARG A 18 16.02 4.78 -5.12
N PRO A 19 15.19 5.05 -4.11
CA PRO A 19 14.81 4.02 -3.16
C PRO A 19 14.02 2.89 -3.83
N LEU A 20 14.30 1.67 -3.39
CA LEU A 20 13.63 0.46 -3.84
C LEU A 20 12.38 0.22 -2.99
N ILE A 21 11.22 0.40 -3.59
CA ILE A 21 9.92 0.24 -2.97
C ILE A 21 9.32 -1.12 -3.35
N GLY A 22 9.17 -2.00 -2.37
CA GLY A 22 8.43 -3.24 -2.54
C GLY A 22 6.93 -2.98 -2.62
N VAL A 23 6.23 -3.66 -3.54
CA VAL A 23 4.78 -3.59 -3.66
C VAL A 23 4.21 -5.00 -3.67
N SER A 24 3.34 -5.34 -2.72
CA SER A 24 2.72 -6.67 -2.66
C SER A 24 1.81 -6.90 -3.87
N THR A 25 1.69 -8.17 -4.31
CA THR A 25 0.92 -8.52 -5.51
C THR A 25 -0.20 -9.51 -5.22
N TYR A 26 -1.07 -9.70 -6.20
CA TYR A 26 -2.02 -10.79 -6.26
C TYR A 26 -1.33 -12.07 -6.74
N LEU A 27 -1.91 -13.22 -6.38
CA LEU A 27 -1.64 -14.51 -7.01
C LEU A 27 -2.97 -15.01 -7.58
N GLU A 28 -3.10 -14.94 -8.92
CA GLU A 28 -4.33 -15.29 -9.62
C GLU A 28 -4.18 -16.66 -10.26
N ALA A 29 -5.03 -17.60 -9.85
CA ALA A 29 -4.97 -18.99 -10.32
C ALA A 29 -5.27 -19.14 -11.82
N GLY A 30 -6.02 -18.22 -12.42
CA GLY A 30 -6.46 -18.28 -13.83
C GLY A 30 -6.25 -16.94 -14.54
N ALA A 31 -5.02 -16.44 -14.57
CA ALA A 31 -4.66 -15.24 -15.33
C ALA A 31 -4.57 -15.55 -16.83
N ARG A 32 -5.17 -14.69 -17.68
CA ARG A 32 -5.24 -14.91 -19.12
C ARG A 32 -4.49 -13.85 -19.91
N TRP A 33 -3.57 -14.28 -20.76
CA TRP A 33 -2.90 -13.42 -21.73
C TRP A 33 -2.50 -14.19 -22.99
N GLY A 34 -2.85 -13.69 -24.17
CA GLY A 34 -2.67 -14.38 -25.45
C GLY A 34 -3.36 -15.75 -25.44
N VAL A 35 -2.59 -16.82 -25.53
CA VAL A 35 -3.08 -18.22 -25.53
C VAL A 35 -2.96 -18.90 -24.18
N TRP A 36 -2.41 -18.19 -23.17
CA TRP A 36 -2.09 -18.74 -21.87
C TRP A 36 -3.24 -18.53 -20.87
N ASP A 37 -3.53 -19.56 -20.08
CA ASP A 37 -4.42 -19.53 -18.92
C ASP A 37 -3.65 -20.25 -17.80
N LEU A 38 -2.95 -19.48 -16.95
CA LEU A 38 -2.00 -20.00 -15.95
C LEU A 38 -2.11 -19.20 -14.65
N GLU A 39 -1.63 -19.81 -13.56
CA GLU A 39 -1.39 -19.05 -12.34
C GLU A 39 -0.33 -17.98 -12.59
N ALA A 40 -0.60 -16.75 -12.14
CA ALA A 40 0.32 -15.63 -12.29
C ALA A 40 0.29 -14.68 -11.09
N ALA A 41 1.47 -14.24 -10.67
CA ALA A 41 1.58 -13.08 -9.81
C ALA A 41 1.36 -11.82 -10.66
N LEU A 42 0.36 -11.01 -10.30
CA LEU A 42 0.03 -9.80 -11.03
C LEU A 42 -0.35 -8.63 -10.12
N LEU A 43 -0.22 -7.44 -10.65
CA LEU A 43 -0.58 -6.21 -9.97
C LEU A 43 -1.07 -5.19 -11.00
N PRO A 44 -2.15 -4.45 -10.75
CA PRO A 44 -2.55 -3.34 -11.63
C PRO A 44 -1.40 -2.37 -11.84
N ALA A 45 -1.14 -2.02 -13.11
CA ALA A 45 0.01 -1.21 -13.49
C ALA A 45 0.04 0.20 -12.85
N GLY A 46 -1.09 0.65 -12.30
CA GLY A 46 -1.19 1.90 -11.53
C GLY A 46 -0.20 1.95 -10.36
N TYR A 47 -0.06 0.86 -9.60
CA TYR A 47 0.84 0.81 -8.45
C TYR A 47 2.31 1.05 -8.81
N PRO A 48 2.96 0.23 -9.68
CA PRO A 48 4.36 0.47 -10.02
C PRO A 48 4.55 1.82 -10.75
N ARG A 49 3.60 2.28 -11.55
CA ARG A 49 3.66 3.60 -12.18
C ARG A 49 3.61 4.73 -11.17
N LEU A 50 2.79 4.61 -10.13
CA LEU A 50 2.71 5.59 -9.04
C LEU A 50 4.05 5.71 -8.31
N VAL A 51 4.70 4.58 -7.96
CA VAL A 51 6.04 4.54 -7.36
C VAL A 51 7.08 5.21 -8.28
N GLN A 52 7.09 4.84 -9.57
CA GLN A 52 8.02 5.38 -10.55
C GLN A 52 7.85 6.89 -10.76
N ALA A 53 6.60 7.37 -10.85
CA ALA A 53 6.27 8.79 -10.99
C ALA A 53 6.64 9.61 -9.74
N ALA A 54 6.63 8.97 -8.56
CA ALA A 54 7.07 9.56 -7.31
C ALA A 54 8.61 9.59 -7.14
N GLY A 55 9.37 8.90 -8.00
CA GLY A 55 10.83 8.88 -7.98
C GLY A 55 11.45 7.60 -7.43
N GLY A 56 10.66 6.59 -7.02
CA GLY A 56 11.14 5.29 -6.54
C GLY A 56 11.43 4.28 -7.65
N LEU A 57 12.03 3.15 -7.29
CA LEU A 57 12.09 1.92 -8.08
C LEU A 57 11.05 0.96 -7.53
N ALA A 58 10.20 0.38 -8.38
CA ALA A 58 9.17 -0.54 -7.94
C ALA A 58 9.63 -2.01 -8.09
N ALA A 59 9.58 -2.77 -6.98
CA ALA A 59 9.77 -4.22 -6.96
C ALA A 59 8.44 -4.90 -6.62
N MET A 60 7.99 -5.84 -7.44
CA MET A 60 6.79 -6.64 -7.17
C MET A 60 7.11 -7.78 -6.22
N LEU A 61 6.32 -7.94 -5.15
CA LEU A 61 6.48 -8.95 -4.12
C LEU A 61 5.30 -9.94 -4.21
N PRO A 62 5.45 -11.05 -4.92
CA PRO A 62 4.43 -12.10 -4.94
C PRO A 62 4.27 -12.74 -3.56
N PRO A 63 3.10 -13.32 -3.24
CA PRO A 63 2.92 -14.13 -2.05
C PRO A 63 3.99 -15.22 -1.95
N ASP A 64 4.60 -15.34 -0.75
CA ASP A 64 5.67 -16.29 -0.43
C ASP A 64 5.47 -16.82 1.00
N ASP A 65 6.35 -17.69 1.47
CA ASP A 65 6.36 -18.14 2.86
C ASP A 65 6.56 -16.95 3.81
N PRO A 66 5.66 -16.74 4.79
CA PRO A 66 5.80 -15.68 5.79
C PRO A 66 7.17 -15.64 6.50
N ALA A 67 7.85 -16.78 6.64
CA ALA A 67 9.19 -16.85 7.21
C ALA A 67 10.25 -16.04 6.42
N HIS A 68 10.00 -15.74 5.15
CA HIS A 68 10.90 -14.95 4.30
C HIS A 68 10.67 -13.43 4.41
N ALA A 69 9.60 -12.97 5.07
CA ALA A 69 9.21 -11.57 5.10
C ALA A 69 10.32 -10.65 5.64
N ALA A 70 10.94 -10.98 6.76
CA ALA A 70 12.02 -10.18 7.35
C ALA A 70 13.22 -10.04 6.41
N SER A 71 13.61 -11.12 5.73
CA SER A 71 14.72 -11.09 4.77
C SER A 71 14.38 -10.35 3.48
N THR A 72 13.11 -10.32 3.10
CA THR A 72 12.59 -9.54 1.96
C THR A 72 12.60 -8.05 2.30
N VAL A 73 11.99 -7.67 3.43
CA VAL A 73 11.92 -6.27 3.89
C VAL A 73 13.31 -5.68 4.10
N ALA A 74 14.29 -6.45 4.61
CA ALA A 74 15.67 -5.99 4.79
C ALA A 74 16.40 -5.59 3.48
N ARG A 75 15.81 -5.84 2.31
CA ARG A 75 16.35 -5.45 0.98
C ARG A 75 15.60 -4.29 0.36
N LEU A 76 14.62 -3.73 1.06
CA LEU A 76 13.78 -2.65 0.59
C LEU A 76 14.04 -1.38 1.37
N ASP A 77 13.91 -0.25 0.70
CA ASP A 77 13.96 1.06 1.34
C ASP A 77 12.56 1.52 1.81
N GLY A 78 11.50 0.96 1.22
CA GLY A 78 10.11 1.21 1.59
C GLY A 78 9.19 0.09 1.12
N LEU A 79 7.99 0.02 1.70
CA LEU A 79 7.01 -1.03 1.42
C LEU A 79 5.63 -0.43 1.13
N VAL A 80 4.96 -0.97 0.13
CA VAL A 80 3.54 -0.73 -0.17
C VAL A 80 2.79 -2.04 -0.06
N ILE A 81 1.76 -2.09 0.79
CA ILE A 81 0.78 -3.17 0.80
C ILE A 81 -0.40 -2.72 -0.07
N ALA A 82 -0.59 -3.42 -1.18
CA ALA A 82 -1.57 -3.07 -2.20
C ALA A 82 -3.02 -3.39 -1.77
N GLY A 83 -3.97 -2.76 -2.45
CA GLY A 83 -5.39 -3.08 -2.37
C GLY A 83 -5.69 -4.52 -2.80
N GLY A 84 -6.95 -4.94 -2.70
CA GLY A 84 -7.33 -6.31 -3.08
C GLY A 84 -8.64 -6.79 -2.49
N PRO A 85 -8.89 -8.10 -2.48
CA PRO A 85 -10.10 -8.69 -1.89
C PRO A 85 -10.14 -8.48 -0.37
N ASP A 86 -11.29 -8.80 0.22
CA ASP A 86 -11.54 -8.63 1.65
C ASP A 86 -10.51 -9.37 2.51
N VAL A 87 -10.15 -8.76 3.64
CA VAL A 87 -9.34 -9.40 4.68
C VAL A 87 -10.15 -10.49 5.36
N ASP A 88 -9.55 -11.68 5.58
CA ASP A 88 -10.22 -12.77 6.27
C ASP A 88 -10.58 -12.34 7.71
N PRO A 89 -11.89 -12.41 8.10
CA PRO A 89 -12.34 -12.05 9.44
C PRO A 89 -11.67 -12.82 10.58
N VAL A 90 -11.10 -13.98 10.32
CA VAL A 90 -10.34 -14.75 11.32
C VAL A 90 -9.18 -13.95 11.92
N HIS A 91 -8.56 -13.06 11.13
CA HIS A 91 -7.43 -12.25 11.57
C HIS A 91 -7.79 -11.16 12.59
N TYR A 92 -9.07 -10.77 12.68
CA TYR A 92 -9.56 -9.82 13.69
C TYR A 92 -10.66 -10.41 14.58
N GLY A 93 -10.73 -11.76 14.67
CA GLY A 93 -11.57 -12.49 15.62
C GLY A 93 -13.07 -12.39 15.36
N ALA A 94 -13.48 -12.15 14.12
CA ALA A 94 -14.88 -12.04 13.73
C ALA A 94 -15.37 -13.26 12.92
N GLU A 95 -16.67 -13.53 13.02
CA GLU A 95 -17.33 -14.47 12.10
C GLU A 95 -17.51 -13.82 10.72
N ARG A 96 -17.39 -14.63 9.66
CA ARG A 96 -17.51 -14.12 8.30
C ARG A 96 -18.95 -13.72 7.98
N SER A 97 -19.13 -12.46 7.58
CA SER A 97 -20.39 -11.97 7.05
C SER A 97 -20.70 -12.58 5.67
N PRO A 98 -21.99 -12.81 5.33
CA PRO A 98 -22.38 -13.22 3.97
C PRO A 98 -21.95 -12.23 2.86
N ARG A 99 -21.67 -10.98 3.22
CA ARG A 99 -21.18 -9.94 2.28
C ARG A 99 -19.68 -9.92 2.09
N THR A 100 -18.91 -10.63 2.93
CA THR A 100 -17.45 -10.72 2.83
C THR A 100 -17.06 -11.69 1.73
N GLY A 101 -16.19 -11.24 0.83
CA GLY A 101 -15.66 -12.02 -0.28
C GLY A 101 -14.82 -13.23 0.16
N PRO A 102 -14.43 -14.13 -0.74
CA PRO A 102 -13.59 -15.29 -0.39
C PRO A 102 -12.21 -14.81 0.13
N PRO A 103 -11.66 -15.49 1.17
CA PRO A 103 -10.36 -15.11 1.71
C PRO A 103 -9.22 -15.45 0.75
N ALA A 104 -8.17 -14.63 0.79
CA ALA A 104 -6.90 -14.86 0.09
C ALA A 104 -5.82 -15.29 1.10
N ALA A 105 -6.02 -16.43 1.77
CA ALA A 105 -5.27 -16.83 2.96
C ALA A 105 -3.73 -16.77 2.82
N ALA A 106 -3.19 -17.24 1.69
CA ALA A 106 -1.73 -17.18 1.44
C ALA A 106 -1.25 -15.73 1.33
N ARG A 107 -2.03 -14.86 0.68
CA ARG A 107 -1.73 -13.44 0.56
C ARG A 107 -1.87 -12.72 1.91
N ASP A 108 -2.93 -13.01 2.68
CA ASP A 108 -3.11 -12.46 4.03
C ASP A 108 -1.91 -12.78 4.92
N ALA A 109 -1.51 -14.05 4.98
CA ALA A 109 -0.38 -14.48 5.80
C ALA A 109 0.94 -13.81 5.39
N TRP A 110 1.20 -13.70 4.09
CA TRP A 110 2.38 -13.05 3.55
C TRP A 110 2.40 -11.55 3.86
N GLU A 111 1.31 -10.85 3.57
CA GLU A 111 1.25 -9.38 3.77
C GLU A 111 1.24 -8.98 5.24
N LEU A 112 0.60 -9.76 6.14
CA LEU A 112 0.72 -9.56 7.59
C LEU A 112 2.17 -9.70 8.04
N ALA A 113 2.88 -10.74 7.59
CA ALA A 113 4.29 -10.91 7.91
C ALA A 113 5.19 -9.79 7.36
N LEU A 114 4.89 -9.27 6.15
CA LEU A 114 5.59 -8.09 5.60
C LEU A 114 5.35 -6.85 6.44
N ILE A 115 4.11 -6.61 6.91
CA ILE A 115 3.78 -5.49 7.79
C ILE A 115 4.56 -5.60 9.10
N ASP A 116 4.50 -6.76 9.77
CA ASP A 116 5.22 -6.99 11.02
C ASP A 116 6.73 -6.78 10.88
N ALA A 117 7.31 -7.29 9.78
CA ALA A 117 8.74 -7.12 9.49
C ALA A 117 9.09 -5.64 9.22
N ALA A 118 8.24 -4.90 8.48
CA ALA A 118 8.47 -3.49 8.20
C ALA A 118 8.37 -2.63 9.47
N LEU A 119 7.39 -2.89 10.32
CA LEU A 119 7.24 -2.21 11.62
C LEU A 119 8.45 -2.48 12.53
N ALA A 120 8.88 -3.73 12.61
CA ALA A 120 10.05 -4.11 13.42
C ALA A 120 11.36 -3.48 12.92
N ALA A 121 11.54 -3.40 11.60
CA ALA A 121 12.71 -2.79 10.96
C ALA A 121 12.67 -1.26 10.92
N GLY A 122 11.50 -0.65 11.15
CA GLY A 122 11.26 0.78 10.94
C GLY A 122 11.31 1.17 9.46
N THR A 123 10.99 0.24 8.56
CA THR A 123 10.89 0.51 7.13
C THR A 123 9.64 1.34 6.85
N PRO A 124 9.73 2.45 6.10
CA PRO A 124 8.57 3.23 5.68
C PRO A 124 7.50 2.37 5.00
N LEU A 125 6.25 2.50 5.43
CA LEU A 125 5.15 1.63 5.05
C LEU A 125 3.91 2.42 4.62
N LEU A 126 3.38 2.11 3.43
CA LEU A 126 2.10 2.60 2.95
C LEU A 126 1.12 1.44 2.72
N GLY A 127 0.01 1.42 3.44
CA GLY A 127 -1.13 0.54 3.16
C GLY A 127 -2.14 1.24 2.24
N ILE A 128 -2.55 0.60 1.13
CA ILE A 128 -3.56 1.13 0.21
C ILE A 128 -4.81 0.24 0.25
N CYS A 129 -5.96 0.83 0.56
CA CYS A 129 -7.27 0.18 0.65
C CYS A 129 -7.22 -1.04 1.59
N ARG A 130 -7.26 -2.26 1.05
CA ARG A 130 -7.06 -3.48 1.84
C ARG A 130 -5.73 -3.46 2.63
N GLY A 131 -4.66 -2.86 2.08
CA GLY A 131 -3.37 -2.71 2.77
C GLY A 131 -3.48 -1.85 4.04
N MET A 132 -4.28 -0.79 4.06
CA MET A 132 -4.61 -0.03 5.26
C MET A 132 -5.37 -0.89 6.27
N GLN A 133 -6.33 -1.69 5.81
CA GLN A 133 -7.12 -2.58 6.65
C GLN A 133 -6.25 -3.66 7.30
N LEU A 134 -5.32 -4.27 6.53
CA LEU A 134 -4.35 -5.23 7.06
C LEU A 134 -3.39 -4.58 8.08
N LEU A 135 -2.93 -3.36 7.85
CA LEU A 135 -2.13 -2.62 8.82
C LEU A 135 -2.90 -2.42 10.14
N ASN A 136 -4.19 -2.08 10.06
CA ASN A 136 -5.06 -1.96 11.23
C ASN A 136 -5.18 -3.31 11.97
N VAL A 137 -5.41 -4.39 11.24
CA VAL A 137 -5.57 -5.76 11.80
C VAL A 137 -4.26 -6.27 12.39
N ALA A 138 -3.11 -6.05 11.76
CA ALA A 138 -1.80 -6.43 12.26
C ALA A 138 -1.50 -5.83 13.65
N LEU A 139 -2.04 -4.65 13.94
CA LEU A 139 -1.94 -3.97 15.22
C LEU A 139 -3.14 -4.24 16.15
N GLY A 140 -3.93 -5.28 15.86
CA GLY A 140 -5.05 -5.74 16.70
C GLY A 140 -6.34 -4.94 16.56
N GLY A 141 -6.48 -4.15 15.50
CA GLY A 141 -7.73 -3.47 15.14
C GLY A 141 -8.77 -4.40 14.53
N THR A 142 -9.98 -3.89 14.31
CA THR A 142 -11.10 -4.63 13.69
C THR A 142 -11.68 -3.89 12.51
N LEU A 143 -12.46 -4.60 11.68
CA LEU A 143 -13.09 -4.06 10.48
C LEU A 143 -14.61 -4.23 10.53
N VAL A 144 -15.33 -3.20 10.04
CA VAL A 144 -16.71 -3.34 9.57
C VAL A 144 -16.67 -4.07 8.25
N GLN A 145 -17.29 -5.24 8.18
CA GLN A 145 -17.23 -6.10 7.00
C GLN A 145 -18.08 -5.61 5.82
N HIS A 146 -18.95 -4.63 6.04
CA HIS A 146 -19.68 -3.99 4.96
C HIS A 146 -20.23 -2.62 5.40
N ILE A 147 -19.95 -1.62 4.58
CA ILE A 147 -20.55 -0.29 4.61
C ILE A 147 -21.18 0.00 3.24
N ASP A 148 -22.24 0.80 3.22
CA ASP A 148 -22.86 1.29 1.98
C ASP A 148 -22.26 2.64 1.56
N GLY A 149 -22.37 3.01 0.28
CA GLY A 149 -22.05 4.34 -0.24
C GLY A 149 -20.62 4.52 -0.77
N HIS A 150 -19.69 3.62 -0.50
CA HIS A 150 -18.29 3.68 -0.93
C HIS A 150 -17.97 2.85 -2.19
N VAL A 151 -18.95 2.09 -2.69
CA VAL A 151 -18.93 1.45 -4.01
C VAL A 151 -20.13 1.95 -4.80
N LYS A 152 -19.90 2.59 -5.93
CA LYS A 152 -20.96 3.09 -6.80
C LYS A 152 -21.52 1.98 -7.70
N ASP A 153 -20.64 1.35 -8.45
CA ASP A 153 -20.96 0.26 -9.37
C ASP A 153 -19.84 -0.78 -9.36
N VAL A 154 -20.16 -2.04 -9.65
CA VAL A 154 -19.18 -3.14 -9.66
C VAL A 154 -18.08 -2.87 -10.69
N GLY A 155 -16.83 -2.86 -10.23
CA GLY A 155 -15.64 -2.63 -11.09
C GLY A 155 -15.45 -1.18 -11.54
N VAL A 156 -16.20 -0.23 -10.99
CA VAL A 156 -16.09 1.19 -11.34
C VAL A 156 -15.67 2.01 -10.12
N PHE A 157 -14.51 2.66 -10.20
CA PHE A 157 -14.07 3.57 -9.16
C PHE A 157 -14.99 4.79 -9.08
N GLY A 158 -15.51 5.04 -7.88
CA GLY A 158 -16.20 6.28 -7.53
C GLY A 158 -15.20 7.38 -7.13
N ARG A 159 -15.73 8.48 -6.64
CA ARG A 159 -14.97 9.54 -5.97
C ARG A 159 -15.77 10.05 -4.79
N HIS A 160 -15.09 10.34 -3.68
CA HIS A 160 -15.65 11.06 -2.55
C HIS A 160 -14.60 12.03 -1.96
N GLU A 161 -15.05 12.94 -1.13
CA GLU A 161 -14.16 13.86 -0.42
C GLU A 161 -13.60 13.23 0.84
N VAL A 162 -12.30 13.45 1.04
CA VAL A 162 -11.55 13.06 2.24
C VAL A 162 -10.98 14.30 2.89
N THR A 163 -11.29 14.49 4.18
CA THR A 163 -10.85 15.62 4.99
C THR A 163 -9.73 15.18 5.94
N PRO A 164 -8.53 15.79 5.85
CA PRO A 164 -7.41 15.45 6.72
C PRO A 164 -7.64 15.95 8.15
N VAL A 165 -7.05 15.24 9.11
CA VAL A 165 -6.93 15.71 10.50
C VAL A 165 -5.73 16.64 10.59
N ALA A 166 -5.92 17.85 11.09
CA ALA A 166 -4.84 18.83 11.23
C ALA A 166 -3.75 18.34 12.20
N GLY A 167 -2.48 18.48 11.80
CA GLY A 167 -1.32 18.06 12.58
C GLY A 167 -1.04 16.54 12.54
N SER A 168 -1.75 15.81 11.68
CA SER A 168 -1.43 14.41 11.37
C SER A 168 -0.39 14.31 10.24
N LEU A 169 0.26 13.15 10.12
CA LEU A 169 1.18 12.87 9.01
C LEU A 169 0.51 13.05 7.64
N TYR A 170 -0.72 12.54 7.49
CA TYR A 170 -1.47 12.75 6.26
C TYR A 170 -1.82 14.23 6.05
N GLY A 171 -2.27 14.94 7.10
CA GLY A 171 -2.60 16.36 7.03
C GLY A 171 -1.41 17.26 6.68
N ASP A 172 -0.19 16.88 7.06
CA ASP A 172 1.04 17.57 6.65
C ASP A 172 1.39 17.32 5.17
N VAL A 173 1.00 16.17 4.61
CA VAL A 173 1.20 15.82 3.19
C VAL A 173 0.11 16.41 2.30
N VAL A 174 -1.14 16.40 2.76
CA VAL A 174 -2.34 16.85 2.05
C VAL A 174 -3.19 17.68 3.02
N PRO A 175 -2.95 19.00 3.14
CA PRO A 175 -3.61 19.82 4.15
C PRO A 175 -5.05 20.22 3.84
N GLU A 176 -5.50 20.03 2.59
CA GLU A 176 -6.86 20.37 2.16
C GLU A 176 -7.76 19.15 1.94
N THR A 177 -9.07 19.33 2.10
CA THR A 177 -10.07 18.34 1.66
C THR A 177 -9.93 18.12 0.15
N CYS A 178 -9.83 16.86 -0.27
CA CYS A 178 -9.69 16.52 -1.69
C CYS A 178 -10.58 15.34 -2.08
N ALA A 179 -11.01 15.32 -3.34
CA ALA A 179 -11.75 14.21 -3.92
C ALA A 179 -10.79 13.11 -4.37
N VAL A 180 -10.97 11.89 -3.86
CA VAL A 180 -10.10 10.73 -4.11
C VAL A 180 -10.83 9.61 -4.84
N PRO A 181 -10.13 8.77 -5.63
CA PRO A 181 -10.73 7.57 -6.22
C PRO A 181 -11.04 6.53 -5.14
N THR A 182 -12.29 6.06 -5.06
CA THR A 182 -12.71 5.11 -4.03
C THR A 182 -13.37 3.87 -4.62
N TYR A 183 -13.12 2.71 -4.01
CA TYR A 183 -13.79 1.46 -4.28
C TYR A 183 -13.58 0.51 -3.10
N HIS A 184 -14.38 0.61 -2.04
CA HIS A 184 -14.32 -0.29 -0.88
C HIS A 184 -15.69 -0.41 -0.22
N HIS A 185 -15.97 -1.57 0.35
CA HIS A 185 -17.18 -1.80 1.13
C HIS A 185 -16.87 -2.26 2.56
N GLN A 186 -15.59 -2.38 2.91
CA GLN A 186 -15.12 -2.59 4.27
C GLN A 186 -14.41 -1.33 4.77
N ALA A 187 -14.42 -1.13 6.09
CA ALA A 187 -13.79 0.02 6.73
C ALA A 187 -13.22 -0.37 8.10
N VAL A 188 -12.36 0.48 8.66
CA VAL A 188 -11.90 0.34 10.05
C VAL A 188 -13.07 0.53 10.99
N GLU A 189 -13.26 -0.43 11.92
CA GLU A 189 -14.23 -0.35 13.02
C GLU A 189 -13.54 0.16 14.29
N ARG A 190 -12.50 -0.54 14.72
CA ARG A 190 -11.66 -0.18 15.86
C ARG A 190 -10.21 -0.10 15.43
N LEU A 191 -9.57 1.01 15.76
CA LEU A 191 -8.15 1.19 15.48
C LEU A 191 -7.29 0.19 16.26
N GLY A 192 -6.23 -0.28 15.60
CA GLY A 192 -5.18 -1.08 16.21
C GLY A 192 -4.34 -0.26 17.20
N GLU A 193 -3.52 -0.96 17.97
CA GLU A 193 -2.71 -0.36 19.01
C GLU A 193 -1.74 0.69 18.45
N GLY A 194 -1.77 1.88 19.03
CA GLY A 194 -0.93 3.01 18.64
C GLY A 194 -1.35 3.73 17.36
N LEU A 195 -2.30 3.19 16.59
CA LEU A 195 -2.81 3.88 15.40
C LEU A 195 -3.72 5.05 15.76
N THR A 196 -3.66 6.09 14.93
CA THR A 196 -4.57 7.22 14.97
C THR A 196 -5.22 7.43 13.61
N ALA A 197 -6.48 7.89 13.60
CA ALA A 197 -7.14 8.31 12.35
C ALA A 197 -6.54 9.65 11.90
N SER A 198 -6.16 9.74 10.63
CA SER A 198 -5.55 10.94 10.05
C SER A 198 -6.35 11.56 8.91
N ALA A 199 -7.44 10.91 8.47
CA ALA A 199 -8.44 11.51 7.58
C ALA A 199 -9.79 10.80 7.71
N HIS A 200 -10.86 11.52 7.32
CA HIS A 200 -12.23 11.00 7.33
C HIS A 200 -12.98 11.40 6.06
N ALA A 201 -13.91 10.53 5.64
CA ALA A 201 -14.96 10.88 4.70
C ALA A 201 -16.07 11.72 5.38
N LEU A 202 -16.97 12.26 4.58
CA LEU A 202 -18.06 13.12 5.08
C LEU A 202 -19.03 12.38 6.05
N ASP A 203 -19.21 11.09 5.88
CA ASP A 203 -20.04 10.24 6.74
C ASP A 203 -19.33 9.78 8.02
N GLY A 204 -18.07 10.20 8.23
CA GLY A 204 -17.26 9.86 9.39
C GLY A 204 -16.41 8.59 9.22
N THR A 205 -16.51 7.89 8.10
CA THR A 205 -15.66 6.73 7.80
C THR A 205 -14.19 7.13 7.88
N VAL A 206 -13.37 6.30 8.58
CA VAL A 206 -11.92 6.51 8.65
C VAL A 206 -11.31 6.20 7.29
N GLU A 207 -10.70 7.21 6.69
CA GLU A 207 -10.12 7.14 5.34
C GLU A 207 -8.59 7.10 5.35
N ALA A 208 -7.95 7.54 6.45
CA ALA A 208 -6.52 7.33 6.63
C ALA A 208 -6.19 7.03 8.09
N ILE A 209 -5.16 6.21 8.29
CA ILE A 209 -4.59 5.87 9.60
C ILE A 209 -3.09 6.04 9.57
N GLU A 210 -2.49 6.37 10.70
CA GLU A 210 -1.05 6.52 10.84
C GLU A 210 -0.56 5.98 12.17
N LEU A 211 0.73 5.64 12.25
CA LEU A 211 1.41 5.22 13.48
C LEU A 211 2.40 6.31 13.92
N PRO A 212 1.99 7.28 14.77
CA PRO A 212 2.81 8.45 15.11
C PRO A 212 4.15 8.13 15.75
N SER A 213 4.26 6.99 16.45
CA SER A 213 5.48 6.54 17.13
C SER A 213 6.50 5.90 16.19
N SER A 214 6.15 5.67 14.93
CA SER A 214 7.01 5.04 13.93
C SER A 214 7.70 6.08 13.04
N ARG A 215 8.61 5.63 12.17
CA ARG A 215 9.29 6.50 11.22
C ARG A 215 8.29 7.13 10.24
N TRP A 216 7.75 6.33 9.34
CA TRP A 216 6.73 6.76 8.39
C TRP A 216 5.80 5.57 8.10
N VAL A 217 4.65 5.56 8.72
CA VAL A 217 3.63 4.52 8.52
C VAL A 217 2.29 5.20 8.31
N LEU A 218 1.74 4.99 7.12
CA LEU A 218 0.47 5.56 6.69
C LEU A 218 -0.39 4.49 6.00
N GLY A 219 -1.66 4.47 6.29
CA GLY A 219 -2.66 3.72 5.53
C GLY A 219 -3.68 4.68 4.93
N VAL A 220 -4.08 4.45 3.68
CA VAL A 220 -5.14 5.20 3.00
C VAL A 220 -6.20 4.24 2.47
N GLN A 221 -7.48 4.57 2.65
CA GLN A 221 -8.58 3.68 2.26
C GLN A 221 -8.92 3.77 0.78
N TRP A 222 -8.64 4.89 0.15
CA TRP A 222 -8.83 5.10 -1.28
C TRP A 222 -7.67 4.53 -2.12
N HIS A 223 -7.76 4.72 -3.44
CA HIS A 223 -6.82 4.19 -4.43
C HIS A 223 -6.00 5.30 -5.10
N PRO A 224 -4.88 5.77 -4.51
CA PRO A 224 -4.04 6.81 -5.11
C PRO A 224 -3.46 6.39 -6.46
N GLU A 225 -3.29 5.09 -6.73
CA GLU A 225 -2.81 4.54 -7.99
C GLU A 225 -3.81 4.69 -9.16
N MET A 226 -5.06 5.05 -8.84
CA MET A 226 -6.13 5.34 -9.80
C MET A 226 -6.34 6.85 -10.01
N GLY A 227 -5.51 7.69 -9.38
CA GLY A 227 -5.53 9.15 -9.49
C GLY A 227 -4.23 9.71 -10.06
N GLU A 228 -4.15 11.05 -10.05
CA GLU A 228 -2.98 11.80 -10.50
C GLU A 228 -2.19 12.43 -9.34
N ASP A 229 -2.72 12.38 -8.12
CA ASP A 229 -2.08 12.96 -6.94
C ASP A 229 -0.94 12.07 -6.43
N LEU A 230 0.26 12.56 -6.58
CA LEU A 230 1.49 11.85 -6.20
C LEU A 230 1.95 12.14 -4.77
N ARG A 231 1.28 13.04 -4.02
CA ARG A 231 1.79 13.58 -2.75
C ARG A 231 2.06 12.49 -1.71
N VAL A 232 1.11 11.56 -1.51
CA VAL A 232 1.26 10.46 -0.57
C VAL A 232 2.43 9.55 -0.95
N MET A 233 2.52 9.15 -2.22
CA MET A 233 3.61 8.28 -2.68
C MET A 233 4.97 9.00 -2.65
N ARG A 234 5.01 10.28 -2.98
CA ARG A 234 6.25 11.09 -2.84
C ARG A 234 6.70 11.22 -1.38
N ALA A 235 5.76 11.27 -0.45
CA ALA A 235 6.07 11.29 0.98
C ALA A 235 6.70 9.95 1.42
N LEU A 236 6.16 8.80 0.99
CA LEU A 236 6.77 7.49 1.20
C LEU A 236 8.18 7.42 0.61
N VAL A 237 8.34 7.80 -0.67
CA VAL A 237 9.65 7.75 -1.37
C VAL A 237 10.69 8.63 -0.66
N ARG A 238 10.31 9.82 -0.20
CA ARG A 238 11.20 10.67 0.61
C ARG A 238 11.56 10.06 1.96
N ALA A 239 10.65 9.37 2.61
CA ALA A 239 10.91 8.71 3.88
C ALA A 239 11.83 7.48 3.71
N ALA A 240 11.85 6.90 2.52
CA ALA A 240 12.65 5.74 2.12
C ALA A 240 14.06 6.12 1.57
N SER A 241 14.36 7.41 1.45
CA SER A 241 15.62 7.92 0.88
C SER A 241 16.71 8.25 1.96
#